data_bbadeae7287b2e48d11a2df11186b946
#
_entry.id   bbadeae7287b2e48d11a2df11186b946
#
_cell.length_a   1.000
_cell.length_b   1.000
_cell.length_c   1.000
_cell.angle_alpha   90.00
_cell.angle_beta   90.00
_cell.angle_gamma   90.00
#
_symmetry.space_group_name_H-M   'P 1'
#
loop_
_entity.id
_entity.type
_entity.pdbx_description
1 polymer ?
#
loop_
_entity_poly.entity_id
_entity_poly.type
_entity_poly.pdbx_seq_one_letter_code
_entity_poly.pdbx_strand_id
1 'polypeptide(L)'
;MQTKKKPNLKLIIGSAVILAAVLYLIISSTMANANYFMTVSELLTQKQELAGKNIRMSGAIIGSTIVYDPQKMDLTFQVAEIPGDYKEIDRRGGLAKVLFEAVNDPTLPRMTIHYQGPKPDLMKDEAQAIVTGSLDQNGVFQAIELLMKCPSKYESSVPDQSK
;
A
#
# COMPACT_ATOMS: atom_id res chain seq x y z
N MET A 1 26.84 36.30 45.45
CA MET A 1 27.91 35.47 44.89
C MET A 1 27.29 34.21 44.28
N GLN A 2 27.12 34.17 42.94
CA GLN A 2 26.64 32.97 42.27
C GLN A 2 27.85 32.09 41.94
N THR A 3 27.92 30.93 42.56
CA THR A 3 28.94 29.92 42.25
C THR A 3 28.60 29.29 40.90
N LYS A 4 29.31 29.67 39.83
CA LYS A 4 29.30 28.98 38.55
C LYS A 4 29.75 27.54 38.71
N LYS A 5 28.81 26.59 38.88
CA LYS A 5 29.10 25.16 38.81
C LYS A 5 29.69 24.85 37.44
N LYS A 6 30.95 24.37 37.39
CA LYS A 6 31.58 23.88 36.16
C LYS A 6 30.72 22.71 35.61
N PRO A 7 30.31 22.76 34.35
CA PRO A 7 29.51 21.66 33.79
C PRO A 7 30.36 20.38 33.81
N ASN A 8 29.80 19.30 34.35
CA ASN A 8 30.44 17.99 34.35
C ASN A 8 30.50 17.46 32.93
N LEU A 9 31.65 17.59 32.28
CA LEU A 9 31.88 17.18 30.89
C LEU A 9 31.45 15.73 30.62
N LYS A 10 31.61 14.85 31.61
CA LYS A 10 31.16 13.45 31.55
C LYS A 10 29.63 13.30 31.40
N LEU A 11 28.85 14.15 32.08
CA LEU A 11 27.40 14.17 31.98
C LEU A 11 26.94 14.73 30.65
N ILE A 12 27.62 15.74 30.11
CA ILE A 12 27.31 16.33 28.80
C ILE A 12 27.57 15.29 27.69
N ILE A 13 28.72 14.60 27.74
CA ILE A 13 29.05 13.55 26.78
C ILE A 13 28.02 12.39 26.85
N GLY A 14 27.69 11.94 28.07
CA GLY A 14 26.70 10.87 28.27
C GLY A 14 25.32 11.24 27.72
N SER A 15 24.85 12.46 28.01
CA SER A 15 23.55 12.93 27.46
C SER A 15 23.55 13.09 25.92
N ALA A 16 24.68 13.55 25.36
CA ALA A 16 24.84 13.67 23.90
C ALA A 16 24.81 12.30 23.21
N VAL A 17 25.43 11.28 23.77
CA VAL A 17 25.41 9.90 23.24
C VAL A 17 23.99 9.32 23.28
N ILE A 18 23.28 9.52 24.40
CA ILE A 18 21.89 9.05 24.52
C ILE A 18 20.98 9.74 23.49
N LEU A 19 21.10 11.07 23.34
CA LEU A 19 20.35 11.83 22.36
C LEU A 19 20.64 11.35 20.92
N ALA A 20 21.90 11.12 20.58
CA ALA A 20 22.30 10.60 19.27
C ALA A 20 21.73 9.19 19.01
N ALA A 21 21.75 8.32 20.03
CA ALA A 21 21.15 6.98 19.92
C ALA A 21 19.64 7.02 19.73
N VAL A 22 18.94 7.88 20.46
CA VAL A 22 17.48 8.07 20.30
C VAL A 22 17.14 8.62 18.90
N LEU A 23 17.87 9.63 18.42
CA LEU A 23 17.69 10.17 17.08
C LEU A 23 17.95 9.11 16.00
N TYR A 24 19.00 8.32 16.16
CA TYR A 24 19.31 7.21 15.25
C TYR A 24 18.18 6.17 15.21
N LEU A 25 17.63 5.80 16.37
CA LEU A 25 16.52 4.85 16.45
C LEU A 25 15.24 5.41 15.81
N ILE A 26 14.94 6.71 16.00
CA ILE A 26 13.78 7.36 15.37
C ILE A 26 13.92 7.35 13.85
N ILE A 27 15.07 7.75 13.32
CA ILE A 27 15.33 7.80 11.88
C ILE A 27 15.28 6.38 11.28
N SER A 28 15.92 5.41 11.93
CA SER A 28 15.96 4.01 11.49
C SER A 28 14.56 3.38 11.51
N SER A 29 13.75 3.64 12.55
CA SER A 29 12.39 3.15 12.66
C SER A 29 11.44 3.75 11.61
N THR A 30 11.62 5.03 11.29
CA THR A 30 10.78 5.71 10.28
C THR A 30 11.05 5.19 8.86
N MET A 31 12.29 4.88 8.53
CA MET A 31 12.65 4.28 7.23
C MET A 31 12.15 2.84 7.08
N ALA A 32 12.11 2.06 8.17
CA ALA A 32 11.63 0.68 8.14
C ALA A 32 10.12 0.55 7.97
N ASN A 33 9.34 1.58 8.30
CA ASN A 33 7.87 1.57 8.28
C ASN A 33 7.26 2.39 7.14
N ALA A 34 8.03 2.87 6.18
CA ALA A 34 7.50 3.40 4.93
C ALA A 34 6.90 2.23 4.14
N ASN A 35 5.67 1.81 4.49
CA ASN A 35 4.83 0.92 3.70
C ASN A 35 4.48 1.65 2.39
N TYR A 36 5.42 1.68 1.48
CA TYR A 36 5.23 2.20 0.15
C TYR A 36 4.30 1.23 -0.58
N PHE A 37 3.10 1.68 -0.89
CA PHE A 37 2.25 0.94 -1.81
C PHE A 37 2.84 1.12 -3.21
N MET A 38 3.34 0.05 -3.77
CA MET A 38 3.85 0.10 -5.14
C MET A 38 2.68 0.11 -6.12
N THR A 39 2.82 0.89 -7.17
CA THR A 39 1.89 0.88 -8.30
C THR A 39 2.19 -0.31 -9.23
N VAL A 40 1.25 -0.64 -10.11
CA VAL A 40 1.45 -1.72 -11.10
C VAL A 40 2.63 -1.42 -12.01
N SER A 41 2.78 -0.17 -12.46
CA SER A 41 3.91 0.28 -13.31
C SER A 41 5.26 0.11 -12.63
N GLU A 42 5.37 0.50 -11.37
CA GLU A 42 6.60 0.36 -10.60
C GLU A 42 7.00 -1.11 -10.47
N LEU A 43 6.03 -2.00 -10.18
CA LEU A 43 6.25 -3.43 -10.13
C LEU A 43 6.72 -4.02 -11.46
N LEU A 44 6.09 -3.60 -12.56
CA LEU A 44 6.46 -4.08 -13.89
C LEU A 44 7.84 -3.61 -14.31
N THR A 45 8.24 -2.40 -13.93
CA THR A 45 9.54 -1.81 -14.26
C THR A 45 10.68 -2.43 -13.44
N GLN A 46 10.43 -2.77 -12.17
CA GLN A 46 11.44 -3.30 -11.24
C GLN A 46 11.35 -4.82 -11.04
N LYS A 47 10.76 -5.54 -11.98
CA LYS A 47 10.50 -6.98 -11.90
C LYS A 47 11.69 -7.81 -11.40
N GLN A 48 12.88 -7.56 -11.92
CA GLN A 48 14.09 -8.34 -11.59
C GLN A 48 14.59 -8.08 -10.17
N GLU A 49 14.46 -6.84 -9.68
CA GLU A 49 14.92 -6.46 -8.35
C GLU A 49 13.96 -6.88 -7.25
N LEU A 50 12.68 -7.03 -7.59
CA LEU A 50 11.59 -7.30 -6.68
C LEU A 50 11.17 -8.77 -6.64
N ALA A 51 11.72 -9.60 -7.52
CA ALA A 51 11.41 -11.03 -7.56
C ALA A 51 11.65 -11.70 -6.20
N GLY A 52 10.62 -12.34 -5.65
CA GLY A 52 10.67 -13.02 -4.35
C GLY A 52 10.63 -12.11 -3.12
N LYS A 53 10.62 -10.79 -3.28
CA LYS A 53 10.44 -9.87 -2.14
C LYS A 53 8.95 -9.73 -1.81
N ASN A 54 8.66 -9.58 -0.52
CA ASN A 54 7.30 -9.32 -0.06
C ASN A 54 6.95 -7.85 -0.30
N ILE A 55 5.95 -7.61 -1.15
CA ILE A 55 5.59 -6.30 -1.65
C ILE A 55 4.10 -6.07 -1.34
N ARG A 56 3.74 -4.83 -1.09
CA ARG A 56 2.36 -4.42 -0.96
C ARG A 56 1.98 -3.50 -2.11
N MET A 57 0.97 -3.88 -2.88
CA MET A 57 0.47 -3.12 -4.02
C MET A 57 -1.01 -2.79 -3.88
N SER A 58 -1.46 -1.80 -4.62
CA SER A 58 -2.86 -1.39 -4.69
C SER A 58 -3.29 -1.26 -6.15
N GLY A 59 -4.53 -1.66 -6.45
CA GLY A 59 -5.10 -1.55 -7.80
C GLY A 59 -6.62 -1.64 -7.82
N ALA A 60 -7.22 -1.27 -8.95
CA ALA A 60 -8.66 -1.38 -9.20
C ALA A 60 -9.00 -2.76 -9.76
N ILE A 61 -9.93 -3.48 -9.16
CA ILE A 61 -10.34 -4.82 -9.61
C ILE A 61 -11.14 -4.71 -10.91
N ILE A 62 -10.73 -5.50 -11.90
CA ILE A 62 -11.47 -5.69 -13.14
C ILE A 62 -12.41 -6.88 -12.95
N GLY A 63 -13.69 -6.61 -12.66
CA GLY A 63 -14.68 -7.60 -12.25
C GLY A 63 -14.86 -8.75 -13.24
N SER A 64 -14.79 -8.47 -14.54
CA SER A 64 -14.91 -9.48 -15.62
C SER A 64 -13.78 -10.52 -15.64
N THR A 65 -12.68 -10.26 -14.93
CA THR A 65 -11.51 -11.16 -14.88
C THR A 65 -11.50 -12.08 -13.68
N ILE A 66 -12.48 -11.95 -12.78
CA ILE A 66 -12.53 -12.75 -11.55
C ILE A 66 -12.90 -14.19 -11.87
N VAL A 67 -11.98 -15.09 -11.58
CA VAL A 67 -12.17 -16.55 -11.66
C VAL A 67 -11.92 -17.15 -10.28
N TYR A 68 -12.91 -17.87 -9.74
CA TYR A 68 -12.81 -18.48 -8.43
C TYR A 68 -13.24 -19.94 -8.45
N ASP A 69 -12.37 -20.82 -7.99
CA ASP A 69 -12.66 -22.22 -7.74
C ASP A 69 -12.85 -22.44 -6.20
N PRO A 70 -14.09 -22.59 -5.72
CA PRO A 70 -14.36 -22.76 -4.29
C PRO A 70 -13.86 -24.08 -3.73
N GLN A 71 -13.66 -25.12 -4.56
CA GLN A 71 -13.17 -26.42 -4.07
C GLN A 71 -11.67 -26.36 -3.75
N LYS A 72 -10.93 -25.60 -4.54
CA LYS A 72 -9.48 -25.40 -4.37
C LYS A 72 -9.15 -24.14 -3.58
N MET A 73 -10.17 -23.30 -3.30
CA MET A 73 -9.98 -21.93 -2.77
C MET A 73 -8.99 -21.15 -3.61
N ASP A 74 -9.08 -21.28 -4.93
CA ASP A 74 -8.18 -20.68 -5.89
C ASP A 74 -8.85 -19.49 -6.57
N LEU A 75 -8.29 -18.31 -6.40
CA LEU A 75 -8.81 -17.04 -6.88
C LEU A 75 -7.79 -16.37 -7.78
N THR A 76 -8.18 -16.12 -9.03
CA THR A 76 -7.39 -15.35 -9.99
C THR A 76 -8.20 -14.17 -10.49
N PHE A 77 -7.59 -13.00 -10.58
CA PHE A 77 -8.20 -11.77 -11.09
C PHE A 77 -7.14 -10.78 -11.57
N GLN A 78 -7.56 -9.76 -12.29
CA GLN A 78 -6.69 -8.67 -12.70
C GLN A 78 -7.04 -7.38 -11.96
N VAL A 79 -5.99 -6.58 -11.73
CA VAL A 79 -6.13 -5.21 -11.24
C VAL A 79 -5.52 -4.25 -12.25
N ALA A 80 -6.18 -3.10 -12.43
CA ALA A 80 -5.66 -1.96 -13.17
C ALA A 80 -4.92 -1.01 -12.25
N GLU A 81 -3.96 -0.27 -12.81
CA GLU A 81 -3.18 0.72 -12.09
C GLU A 81 -4.03 1.84 -11.54
N ILE A 82 -3.75 2.25 -10.30
CA ILE A 82 -4.26 3.46 -9.68
C ILE A 82 -3.10 4.27 -9.09
N PRO A 83 -3.24 5.60 -8.96
CA PRO A 83 -2.21 6.43 -8.33
C PRO A 83 -1.89 5.95 -6.92
N GLY A 84 -0.59 5.95 -6.57
CA GLY A 84 -0.12 5.61 -5.22
C GLY A 84 -0.29 6.76 -4.22
N ASP A 85 -0.44 7.99 -4.69
CA ASP A 85 -0.58 9.20 -3.85
C ASP A 85 -2.05 9.59 -3.66
N TYR A 86 -2.49 9.64 -2.41
CA TYR A 86 -3.84 10.07 -2.04
C TYR A 86 -4.18 11.49 -2.51
N LYS A 87 -3.21 12.41 -2.55
CA LYS A 87 -3.43 13.78 -3.04
C LYS A 87 -3.75 13.81 -4.53
N GLU A 88 -3.20 12.88 -5.28
CA GLU A 88 -3.52 12.74 -6.70
C GLU A 88 -4.92 12.14 -6.87
N ILE A 89 -5.29 11.15 -6.09
CA ILE A 89 -6.63 10.57 -6.08
C ILE A 89 -7.68 11.66 -5.79
N ASP A 90 -7.46 12.49 -4.76
CA ASP A 90 -8.36 13.59 -4.41
C ASP A 90 -8.47 14.63 -5.54
N ARG A 91 -7.34 15.01 -6.17
CA ARG A 91 -7.34 15.95 -7.31
C ARG A 91 -8.11 15.41 -8.53
N ARG A 92 -8.12 14.10 -8.72
CA ARG A 92 -8.86 13.44 -9.81
C ARG A 92 -10.35 13.25 -9.52
N GLY A 93 -10.83 13.66 -8.35
CA GLY A 93 -12.24 13.62 -7.96
C GLY A 93 -12.61 12.44 -7.06
N GLY A 94 -11.63 11.93 -6.31
CA GLY A 94 -11.82 10.90 -5.29
C GLY A 94 -11.62 9.48 -5.79
N LEU A 95 -11.54 8.55 -4.83
CA LEU A 95 -11.18 7.16 -5.09
C LEU A 95 -12.18 6.45 -6.02
N ALA A 96 -13.49 6.69 -5.85
CA ALA A 96 -14.52 6.04 -6.66
C ALA A 96 -14.35 6.34 -8.15
N LYS A 97 -14.10 7.62 -8.48
CA LYS A 97 -13.88 8.05 -9.86
C LYS A 97 -12.60 7.45 -10.46
N VAL A 98 -11.52 7.45 -9.68
CA VAL A 98 -10.24 6.87 -10.12
C VAL A 98 -10.36 5.38 -10.40
N LEU A 99 -11.07 4.63 -9.56
CA LEU A 99 -11.31 3.20 -9.76
C LEU A 99 -12.13 2.92 -11.00
N PHE A 100 -13.21 3.70 -11.21
CA PHE A 100 -14.04 3.61 -12.42
C PHE A 100 -13.21 3.89 -13.68
N GLU A 101 -12.44 4.96 -13.71
CA GLU A 101 -11.56 5.32 -14.83
C GLU A 101 -10.54 4.21 -15.11
N ALA A 102 -9.90 3.68 -14.05
CA ALA A 102 -8.86 2.66 -14.17
C ALA A 102 -9.37 1.35 -14.78
N VAL A 103 -10.56 0.90 -14.39
CA VAL A 103 -11.15 -0.33 -14.92
C VAL A 103 -11.53 -0.17 -16.40
N ASN A 104 -12.04 1.02 -16.77
CA ASN A 104 -12.55 1.31 -18.12
C ASN A 104 -11.45 1.76 -19.10
N ASP A 105 -10.24 2.06 -18.64
CA ASP A 105 -9.11 2.41 -19.51
C ASP A 105 -8.23 1.17 -19.79
N PRO A 106 -8.32 0.60 -21.02
CA PRO A 106 -7.51 -0.57 -21.39
C PRO A 106 -6.04 -0.26 -21.59
N THR A 107 -5.64 1.03 -21.63
CA THR A 107 -4.26 1.45 -21.85
C THR A 107 -3.44 1.44 -20.56
N LEU A 108 -4.10 1.45 -19.43
CA LEU A 108 -3.42 1.40 -18.13
C LEU A 108 -2.79 0.03 -17.88
N PRO A 109 -1.62 0.00 -17.23
CA PRO A 109 -0.96 -1.23 -16.82
C PRO A 109 -1.87 -2.09 -15.95
N ARG A 110 -1.83 -3.40 -16.21
CA ARG A 110 -2.63 -4.40 -15.50
C ARG A 110 -1.74 -5.48 -14.92
N MET A 111 -2.12 -6.01 -13.77
CA MET A 111 -1.42 -7.10 -13.10
C MET A 111 -2.38 -8.24 -12.82
N THR A 112 -1.95 -9.46 -13.15
CA THR A 112 -2.69 -10.66 -12.76
C THR A 112 -2.29 -11.04 -11.35
N ILE A 113 -3.30 -11.23 -10.49
CA ILE A 113 -3.15 -11.63 -9.09
C ILE A 113 -3.66 -13.07 -8.96
N HIS A 114 -2.87 -13.89 -8.31
CA HIS A 114 -3.26 -15.23 -7.88
C HIS A 114 -3.28 -15.27 -6.35
N TYR A 115 -4.39 -15.69 -5.76
CA TYR A 115 -4.58 -15.77 -4.32
C TYR A 115 -5.19 -17.11 -3.94
N GLN A 116 -4.55 -17.83 -3.02
CA GLN A 116 -5.08 -19.05 -2.47
C GLN A 116 -5.77 -18.78 -1.13
N GLY A 117 -7.10 -18.74 -1.17
CA GLY A 117 -7.93 -18.43 -0.01
C GLY A 117 -9.38 -18.18 -0.37
N PRO A 118 -10.23 -17.90 0.61
CA PRO A 118 -11.64 -17.61 0.38
C PRO A 118 -11.80 -16.31 -0.41
N LYS A 119 -12.74 -16.30 -1.35
CA LYS A 119 -13.08 -15.08 -2.09
C LYS A 119 -13.71 -14.07 -1.12
N PRO A 120 -13.16 -12.83 -1.02
CA PRO A 120 -13.75 -11.80 -0.17
C PRO A 120 -15.15 -11.37 -0.64
N ASP A 121 -16.09 -11.14 0.29
CA ASP A 121 -17.47 -10.72 -0.03
C ASP A 121 -17.55 -9.38 -0.76
N LEU A 122 -16.59 -8.47 -0.50
CA LEU A 122 -16.53 -7.15 -1.11
C LEU A 122 -15.84 -7.15 -2.47
N MET A 123 -15.47 -8.32 -2.99
CA MET A 123 -14.80 -8.44 -4.27
C MET A 123 -15.76 -8.26 -5.43
N LYS A 124 -15.68 -7.12 -6.07
CA LYS A 124 -16.51 -6.74 -7.22
C LYS A 124 -15.72 -5.82 -8.14
N ASP A 125 -16.31 -5.53 -9.28
CA ASP A 125 -15.80 -4.52 -10.21
C ASP A 125 -15.65 -3.15 -9.53
N GLU A 126 -14.63 -2.39 -9.90
CA GLU A 126 -14.33 -1.07 -9.36
C GLU A 126 -14.05 -1.05 -7.83
N ALA A 127 -13.80 -2.21 -7.20
CA ALA A 127 -13.30 -2.22 -5.84
C ALA A 127 -11.78 -2.02 -5.81
N GLN A 128 -11.26 -1.35 -4.77
CA GLN A 128 -9.82 -1.29 -4.53
C GLN A 128 -9.34 -2.56 -3.86
N ALA A 129 -8.42 -3.27 -4.51
CA ALA A 129 -7.66 -4.33 -3.88
C ALA A 129 -6.34 -3.78 -3.33
N ILE A 130 -6.02 -4.17 -2.09
CA ILE A 130 -4.71 -4.01 -1.49
C ILE A 130 -4.16 -5.41 -1.29
N VAL A 131 -3.07 -5.72 -1.96
CA VAL A 131 -2.52 -7.07 -2.06
C VAL A 131 -1.11 -7.08 -1.50
N THR A 132 -0.82 -8.03 -0.62
CA THR A 132 0.53 -8.30 -0.12
C THR A 132 0.99 -9.65 -0.66
N GLY A 133 2.19 -9.71 -1.21
CA GLY A 133 2.72 -10.93 -1.81
C GLY A 133 4.01 -10.70 -2.57
N SER A 134 4.32 -11.56 -3.52
CA SER A 134 5.53 -11.48 -4.34
C SER A 134 5.23 -11.71 -5.82
N LEU A 135 6.07 -11.12 -6.67
CA LEU A 135 5.99 -11.34 -8.11
C LEU A 135 6.73 -12.62 -8.47
N ASP A 136 6.09 -13.50 -9.24
CA ASP A 136 6.72 -14.70 -9.76
C ASP A 136 7.49 -14.42 -11.07
N GLN A 137 8.21 -15.43 -11.56
CA GLN A 137 9.00 -15.34 -12.79
C GLN A 137 8.14 -15.12 -14.05
N ASN A 138 6.88 -15.53 -14.02
CA ASN A 138 5.94 -15.39 -15.12
C ASN A 138 5.26 -14.01 -15.15
N GLY A 139 5.45 -13.21 -14.10
CA GLY A 139 4.83 -11.90 -13.96
C GLY A 139 3.42 -11.94 -13.36
N VAL A 140 3.07 -13.04 -12.71
CA VAL A 140 1.87 -13.16 -11.89
C VAL A 140 2.22 -12.80 -10.45
N PHE A 141 1.37 -12.00 -9.82
CA PHE A 141 1.56 -11.63 -8.43
C PHE A 141 0.92 -12.67 -7.51
N GLN A 142 1.74 -13.40 -6.77
CA GLN A 142 1.33 -14.42 -5.81
C GLN A 142 0.99 -13.75 -4.49
N ALA A 143 -0.30 -13.60 -4.23
CA ALA A 143 -0.82 -12.93 -3.05
C ALA A 143 -0.89 -13.86 -1.85
N ILE A 144 -0.42 -13.38 -0.70
CA ILE A 144 -0.54 -14.03 0.61
C ILE A 144 -1.60 -13.34 1.49
N GLU A 145 -1.89 -12.07 1.20
CA GLU A 145 -2.92 -11.29 1.88
C GLU A 145 -3.69 -10.45 0.86
N LEU A 146 -5.01 -10.39 1.03
CA LEU A 146 -5.92 -9.67 0.17
C LEU A 146 -6.91 -8.87 1.00
N LEU A 147 -6.83 -7.55 0.91
CA LEU A 147 -7.72 -6.61 1.57
C LEU A 147 -8.53 -5.83 0.53
N MET A 148 -9.83 -5.63 0.80
CA MET A 148 -10.73 -4.90 -0.08
C MET A 148 -11.16 -3.57 0.53
N LYS A 149 -11.21 -2.53 -0.29
CA LYS A 149 -11.85 -1.25 0.03
C LYS A 149 -12.92 -0.93 -1.01
N CYS A 150 -14.16 -0.71 -0.54
CA CYS A 150 -15.23 -0.19 -1.38
C CYS A 150 -15.40 1.30 -1.09
N PRO A 151 -15.21 2.20 -2.05
CA PRO A 151 -15.28 3.65 -1.84
C PRO A 151 -16.67 4.11 -1.35
N SER A 152 -17.74 3.49 -1.86
CA SER A 152 -19.12 3.88 -1.53
C SER A 152 -19.54 3.72 -0.06
N LYS A 153 -18.72 3.06 0.77
CA LYS A 153 -19.02 2.87 2.21
C LYS A 153 -18.41 3.94 3.11
N TYR A 154 -17.45 4.71 2.61
CA TYR A 154 -16.66 5.66 3.41
C TYR A 154 -16.89 7.13 3.06
N GLU A 155 -17.39 7.44 1.85
CA GLU A 155 -17.70 8.81 1.43
C GLU A 155 -19.02 9.35 1.99
N SER A 156 -19.93 8.47 2.46
CA SER A 156 -21.24 8.88 3.00
C SER A 156 -21.26 9.22 4.50
N SER A 157 -20.11 9.22 5.18
CA SER A 157 -20.06 9.38 6.64
C SER A 157 -19.06 10.42 7.15
N VAL A 158 -18.85 11.52 6.41
CA VAL A 158 -18.24 12.71 7.03
C VAL A 158 -19.38 13.57 7.58
N PRO A 159 -19.61 13.62 8.91
CA PRO A 159 -20.52 14.60 9.48
C PRO A 159 -19.93 15.99 9.24
N ASP A 160 -20.73 16.86 8.63
CA ASP A 160 -20.43 18.28 8.49
C ASP A 160 -20.16 18.87 9.88
N GLN A 161 -18.90 19.14 10.20
CA GLN A 161 -18.50 19.77 11.47
C GLN A 161 -18.43 21.31 11.36
N SER A 162 -19.24 21.91 10.49
CA SER A 162 -19.41 23.35 10.43
C SER A 162 -20.59 23.78 11.30
N LYS A 163 -20.35 23.92 12.62
CA LYS A 163 -21.12 24.81 13.52
C LYS A 163 -20.20 25.30 14.63
#